data_a1aba498b19a79cf8e41510a042cbd4a
#
_entry.id   a1aba498b19a79cf8e41510a042cbd4a
#
_cell.length_a   1.000
_cell.length_b   1.000
_cell.length_c   1.000
_cell.angle_alpha   90.00
_cell.angle_beta   90.00
_cell.angle_gamma   90.00
#
_symmetry.space_group_name_H-M   'P 1'
#
loop_
_entity.id
_entity.type
_entity.pdbx_description
1 polymer ?
#
loop_
_entity_poly.entity_id
_entity_poly.type
_entity_poly.pdbx_seq_one_letter_code
_entity_poly.pdbx_strand_id
1 'polypeptide(L)'
;MAFWDDYTVSMKKRALLALIIMLPAVWLHFWAASKLFYSLSPSLGYKLFWTTPISQNDEIKPGDYVVFPAPVKEYNRLASMNLSESTKAMKQVKCISGQKLTVQGVNYYCDSVLLGTAKPTTLSGKPLSQFVYDGNIPEGKLFVMGTHRDSFDSRYLGFIDKNTVTATGTPLM
;
A
#
# COMPACT_ATOMS: atom_id res chain seq x y z
N MET A 1 -29.57 -28.05 49.12
CA MET A 1 -28.67 -26.90 48.91
C MET A 1 -27.40 -27.24 48.11
N ALA A 2 -26.71 -28.31 48.41
CA ALA A 2 -25.43 -28.69 47.75
C ALA A 2 -25.48 -28.85 46.21
N PHE A 3 -26.57 -29.35 45.65
CA PHE A 3 -26.69 -29.59 44.18
C PHE A 3 -26.65 -28.30 43.34
N TRP A 4 -27.23 -27.22 43.84
CA TRP A 4 -27.22 -25.93 43.14
C TRP A 4 -25.87 -25.23 43.21
N ASP A 5 -25.12 -25.44 44.29
CA ASP A 5 -23.79 -24.89 44.48
C ASP A 5 -22.77 -25.52 43.50
N ASP A 6 -22.83 -26.85 43.33
CA ASP A 6 -21.99 -27.57 42.35
C ASP A 6 -22.29 -27.17 40.89
N TYR A 7 -23.58 -26.96 40.56
CA TYR A 7 -23.97 -26.52 39.24
C TYR A 7 -23.45 -25.11 38.93
N THR A 8 -23.59 -24.17 39.86
CA THR A 8 -23.10 -22.78 39.67
C THR A 8 -21.59 -22.71 39.57
N VAL A 9 -20.86 -23.50 40.33
CA VAL A 9 -19.39 -23.61 40.25
C VAL A 9 -18.97 -24.21 38.90
N SER A 10 -19.66 -25.23 38.43
CA SER A 10 -19.42 -25.85 37.11
C SER A 10 -19.67 -24.85 35.97
N MET A 11 -20.75 -24.06 36.03
CA MET A 11 -21.06 -23.02 35.06
C MET A 11 -20.00 -21.89 35.03
N LYS A 12 -19.57 -21.43 36.20
CA LYS A 12 -18.49 -20.42 36.32
C LYS A 12 -17.16 -20.90 35.72
N LYS A 13 -16.78 -22.17 35.99
CA LYS A 13 -15.57 -22.78 35.40
C LYS A 13 -15.67 -22.88 33.88
N ARG A 14 -16.81 -23.28 33.33
CA ARG A 14 -17.04 -23.33 31.88
C ARG A 14 -17.02 -21.96 31.24
N ALA A 15 -17.62 -20.95 31.87
CA ALA A 15 -17.58 -19.57 31.41
C ALA A 15 -16.16 -18.99 31.42
N LEU A 16 -15.39 -19.27 32.48
CA LEU A 16 -13.99 -18.87 32.58
C LEU A 16 -13.14 -19.51 31.47
N LEU A 17 -13.31 -20.81 31.23
CA LEU A 17 -12.60 -21.52 30.16
C LEU A 17 -12.95 -20.95 28.77
N ALA A 18 -14.23 -20.67 28.55
CA ALA A 18 -14.67 -20.03 27.30
C ALA A 18 -14.02 -18.64 27.10
N LEU A 19 -13.92 -17.82 28.14
CA LEU A 19 -13.24 -16.51 28.09
C LEU A 19 -11.75 -16.67 27.80
N ILE A 20 -11.08 -17.64 28.44
CA ILE A 20 -9.64 -17.92 28.22
C ILE A 20 -9.37 -18.27 26.76
N ILE A 21 -10.30 -18.95 26.07
CA ILE A 21 -10.15 -19.32 24.65
C ILE A 21 -10.59 -18.19 23.74
N MET A 22 -11.73 -17.56 24.03
CA MET A 22 -12.31 -16.55 23.15
C MET A 22 -11.49 -15.25 23.10
N LEU A 23 -10.98 -14.77 24.23
CA LEU A 23 -10.23 -13.50 24.26
C LEU A 23 -8.97 -13.55 23.38
N PRO A 24 -8.10 -14.58 23.46
CA PRO A 24 -6.97 -14.71 22.54
C PRO A 24 -7.40 -14.87 21.06
N ALA A 25 -8.47 -15.59 20.80
CA ALA A 25 -8.97 -15.80 19.43
C ALA A 25 -9.46 -14.47 18.82
N VAL A 26 -10.21 -13.68 19.58
CA VAL A 26 -10.67 -12.35 19.18
C VAL A 26 -9.48 -11.42 18.98
N TRP A 27 -8.52 -11.41 19.91
CA TRP A 27 -7.31 -10.60 19.76
C TRP A 27 -6.51 -10.98 18.50
N LEU A 28 -6.31 -12.29 18.27
CA LEU A 28 -5.62 -12.79 17.07
C LEU A 28 -6.35 -12.39 15.79
N HIS A 29 -7.68 -12.45 15.79
CA HIS A 29 -8.49 -12.03 14.64
C HIS A 29 -8.27 -10.54 14.31
N PHE A 30 -8.39 -9.66 15.30
CA PHE A 30 -8.17 -8.23 15.09
C PHE A 30 -6.73 -7.91 14.72
N TRP A 31 -5.75 -8.61 15.32
CA TRP A 31 -4.35 -8.46 14.97
C TRP A 31 -4.10 -8.86 13.50
N ALA A 32 -4.59 -10.00 13.07
CA ALA A 32 -4.45 -10.46 11.68
C ALA A 32 -5.18 -9.50 10.71
N ALA A 33 -6.40 -9.09 11.04
CA ALA A 33 -7.17 -8.14 10.23
C ALA A 33 -6.44 -6.80 10.07
N SER A 34 -5.74 -6.31 11.10
CA SER A 34 -4.96 -5.08 11.03
C SER A 34 -3.77 -5.13 10.07
N LYS A 35 -3.33 -6.34 9.69
CA LYS A 35 -2.24 -6.55 8.72
C LYS A 35 -2.72 -6.64 7.27
N LEU A 36 -4.02 -6.72 7.04
CA LEU A 36 -4.56 -6.84 5.70
C LEU A 36 -4.75 -5.46 5.06
N PHE A 37 -4.27 -5.33 3.83
CA PHE A 37 -4.54 -4.16 2.99
C PHE A 37 -5.35 -4.62 1.78
N TYR A 38 -6.53 -4.03 1.61
CA TYR A 38 -7.38 -4.28 0.47
C TYR A 38 -7.29 -3.10 -0.52
N SER A 39 -6.85 -3.37 -1.75
CA SER A 39 -6.78 -2.37 -2.80
C SER A 39 -8.13 -2.23 -3.49
N LEU A 40 -8.80 -1.10 -3.27
CA LEU A 40 -10.09 -0.78 -3.92
C LEU A 40 -9.93 -0.47 -5.41
N SER A 41 -8.74 -0.04 -5.83
CA SER A 41 -8.48 0.33 -7.23
C SER A 41 -7.81 -0.83 -7.98
N PRO A 42 -8.07 -0.98 -9.30
CA PRO A 42 -7.40 -1.99 -10.13
C PRO A 42 -5.95 -1.62 -10.45
N SER A 43 -5.35 -0.66 -9.73
CA SER A 43 -4.01 -0.16 -10.02
C SER A 43 -2.89 -1.18 -9.82
N LEU A 44 -3.16 -2.25 -9.07
CA LEU A 44 -2.26 -3.37 -8.84
C LEU A 44 -2.91 -4.65 -9.39
N GLY A 45 -2.10 -5.62 -9.80
CA GLY A 45 -2.58 -6.92 -10.27
C GLY A 45 -3.20 -7.81 -9.17
N TYR A 46 -3.09 -7.38 -7.93
CA TYR A 46 -3.59 -8.06 -6.73
C TYR A 46 -4.53 -7.14 -5.96
N LYS A 47 -5.49 -7.72 -5.25
CA LYS A 47 -6.46 -6.97 -4.43
C LYS A 47 -6.16 -7.05 -2.94
N LEU A 48 -5.61 -8.15 -2.47
CA LEU A 48 -5.36 -8.39 -1.06
C LEU A 48 -3.87 -8.55 -0.79
N PHE A 49 -3.37 -7.84 0.21
CA PHE A 49 -1.98 -7.86 0.62
C PHE A 49 -1.87 -8.07 2.13
N TRP A 50 -0.87 -8.84 2.54
CA TRP A 50 -0.39 -8.86 3.91
C TRP A 50 0.62 -7.74 4.09
N THR A 51 0.40 -6.84 5.05
CA THR A 51 1.30 -5.71 5.28
C THR A 51 2.20 -5.94 6.47
N THR A 52 3.48 -5.62 6.30
CA THR A 52 4.49 -5.63 7.35
C THR A 52 4.96 -4.19 7.55
N PRO A 53 4.77 -3.60 8.75
CA PRO A 53 5.33 -2.29 9.07
C PRO A 53 6.83 -2.29 8.85
N ILE A 54 7.37 -1.17 8.35
CA ILE A 54 8.81 -0.99 8.16
C ILE A 54 9.32 0.20 8.98
N SER A 55 10.60 0.15 9.30
CA SER A 55 11.35 1.27 9.88
C SER A 55 12.12 2.01 8.78
N GLN A 56 12.66 3.19 9.11
CA GLN A 56 13.47 3.99 8.17
C GLN A 56 14.74 3.27 7.70
N ASN A 57 15.26 2.37 8.52
CA ASN A 57 16.50 1.62 8.23
C ASN A 57 16.27 0.38 7.36
N ASP A 58 15.00 -0.01 7.15
CA ASP A 58 14.71 -1.18 6.36
C ASP A 58 15.01 -0.90 4.88
N GLU A 59 15.54 -1.91 4.20
CA GLU A 59 15.86 -1.84 2.80
C GLU A 59 14.58 -2.02 1.96
N ILE A 60 14.37 -1.12 1.01
CA ILE A 60 13.30 -1.22 0.01
C ILE A 60 13.95 -1.49 -1.34
N LYS A 61 13.45 -2.51 -2.06
CA LYS A 61 13.99 -2.97 -3.34
C LYS A 61 13.00 -2.77 -4.49
N PRO A 62 13.49 -2.65 -5.74
CA PRO A 62 12.61 -2.74 -6.90
C PRO A 62 11.80 -4.04 -6.87
N GLY A 63 10.50 -3.93 -7.10
CA GLY A 63 9.55 -5.05 -6.99
C GLY A 63 8.72 -5.06 -5.71
N ASP A 64 9.19 -4.46 -4.63
CA ASP A 64 8.43 -4.36 -3.38
C ASP A 64 7.16 -3.54 -3.55
N TYR A 65 6.09 -3.95 -2.87
CA TYR A 65 4.90 -3.13 -2.73
C TYR A 65 5.03 -2.29 -1.46
N VAL A 66 4.81 -0.98 -1.59
CA VAL A 66 4.95 -0.03 -0.48
C VAL A 66 3.66 0.71 -0.21
N VAL A 67 3.35 0.89 1.08
CA VAL A 67 2.20 1.65 1.57
C VAL A 67 2.69 3.02 2.05
N PHE A 68 2.06 4.07 1.56
CA PHE A 68 2.39 5.45 1.90
C PHE A 68 1.13 6.33 1.91
N PRO A 69 1.14 7.52 2.55
CA PRO A 69 0.02 8.46 2.48
C PRO A 69 -0.32 8.81 1.03
N ALA A 70 -1.59 8.68 0.64
CA ALA A 70 -2.00 9.04 -0.70
C ALA A 70 -1.85 10.56 -0.91
N PRO A 71 -1.40 11.03 -2.08
CA PRO A 71 -1.42 12.44 -2.44
C PRO A 71 -2.86 12.88 -2.77
N VAL A 72 -3.67 13.01 -1.72
CA VAL A 72 -5.14 13.15 -1.78
C VAL A 72 -5.57 14.35 -2.62
N LYS A 73 -4.85 15.48 -2.51
CA LYS A 73 -5.16 16.70 -3.27
C LYS A 73 -5.10 16.45 -4.77
N GLU A 74 -4.04 15.77 -5.24
CA GLU A 74 -3.83 15.43 -6.64
C GLU A 74 -4.84 14.40 -7.12
N TYR A 75 -5.12 13.36 -6.32
CA TYR A 75 -6.15 12.36 -6.62
C TYR A 75 -7.54 12.99 -6.73
N ASN A 76 -7.93 13.83 -5.78
CA ASN A 76 -9.23 14.49 -5.80
C ASN A 76 -9.35 15.47 -6.97
N ARG A 77 -8.29 16.23 -7.26
CA ARG A 77 -8.26 17.20 -8.36
C ARG A 77 -8.31 16.54 -9.74
N LEU A 78 -7.54 15.46 -9.96
CA LEU A 78 -7.36 14.87 -11.28
C LEU A 78 -8.32 13.71 -11.54
N ALA A 79 -8.58 12.87 -10.55
CA ALA A 79 -9.41 11.69 -10.70
C ALA A 79 -10.83 11.86 -10.16
N SER A 80 -11.17 13.05 -9.62
CA SER A 80 -12.46 13.33 -8.99
C SER A 80 -12.84 12.31 -7.89
N MET A 81 -11.82 11.80 -7.20
CA MET A 81 -11.99 10.89 -6.08
C MET A 81 -12.21 11.71 -4.81
N ASN A 82 -13.24 11.40 -4.06
CA ASN A 82 -13.48 12.08 -2.77
C ASN A 82 -12.76 11.34 -1.64
N LEU A 83 -11.43 11.39 -1.64
CA LEU A 83 -10.58 10.71 -0.67
C LEU A 83 -10.36 11.57 0.57
N SER A 84 -10.30 10.94 1.74
CA SER A 84 -9.93 11.60 2.99
C SER A 84 -8.42 11.74 3.12
N GLU A 85 -7.94 12.71 3.92
CA GLU A 85 -6.52 12.95 4.19
C GLU A 85 -5.81 11.73 4.82
N SER A 86 -6.54 10.82 5.46
CA SER A 86 -6.00 9.58 6.02
C SER A 86 -5.86 8.44 5.02
N THR A 87 -6.24 8.65 3.75
CA THR A 87 -6.17 7.61 2.73
C THR A 87 -4.73 7.20 2.47
N LYS A 88 -4.50 5.89 2.43
CA LYS A 88 -3.21 5.31 2.05
C LYS A 88 -3.26 4.77 0.63
N ALA A 89 -2.15 4.90 -0.07
CA ALA A 89 -1.93 4.29 -1.37
C ALA A 89 -0.94 3.14 -1.25
N MET A 90 -1.10 2.14 -2.11
CA MET A 90 -0.09 1.09 -2.31
C MET A 90 0.33 1.08 -3.77
N LYS A 91 1.64 1.03 -4.02
CA LYS A 91 2.25 0.94 -5.35
C LYS A 91 3.46 0.02 -5.31
N GLN A 92 3.88 -0.45 -6.48
CA GLN A 92 5.09 -1.24 -6.62
C GLN A 92 6.29 -0.32 -6.88
N VAL A 93 7.38 -0.52 -6.14
CA VAL A 93 8.65 0.17 -6.38
C VAL A 93 9.24 -0.29 -7.72
N LYS A 94 9.56 0.65 -8.58
CA LYS A 94 10.10 0.37 -9.91
C LYS A 94 11.54 0.84 -10.09
N CYS A 95 11.92 1.89 -9.35
CA CYS A 95 13.28 2.43 -9.39
C CYS A 95 13.58 3.09 -8.03
N ILE A 96 14.80 2.99 -7.57
CA ILE A 96 15.22 3.47 -6.22
C ILE A 96 16.37 4.47 -6.31
N SER A 97 16.70 5.08 -5.18
CA SER A 97 17.84 6.00 -5.05
C SER A 97 19.12 5.44 -5.68
N GLY A 98 19.82 6.27 -6.42
CA GLY A 98 21.06 5.92 -7.12
C GLY A 98 20.88 5.30 -8.51
N GLN A 99 19.74 4.70 -8.81
CA GLN A 99 19.43 4.19 -10.15
C GLN A 99 19.07 5.35 -11.10
N LYS A 100 19.36 5.18 -12.38
CA LYS A 100 19.07 6.21 -13.40
C LYS A 100 17.63 6.07 -13.90
N LEU A 101 16.81 7.07 -13.63
CA LEU A 101 15.49 7.22 -14.25
C LEU A 101 15.61 8.10 -15.49
N THR A 102 15.13 7.61 -16.63
CA THR A 102 15.10 8.35 -17.90
C THR A 102 13.68 8.33 -18.48
N VAL A 103 13.22 9.47 -18.97
CA VAL A 103 11.92 9.60 -19.64
C VAL A 103 12.14 10.00 -21.09
N GLN A 104 11.68 9.15 -22.02
CA GLN A 104 11.75 9.39 -23.47
C GLN A 104 10.33 9.46 -24.05
N GLY A 105 9.89 10.65 -24.37
CA GLY A 105 8.49 10.88 -24.73
C GLY A 105 7.56 10.50 -23.59
N VAL A 106 6.77 9.46 -23.77
CA VAL A 106 5.85 8.94 -22.75
C VAL A 106 6.41 7.71 -21.99
N ASN A 107 7.59 7.22 -22.37
CA ASN A 107 8.18 5.98 -21.86
C ASN A 107 9.13 6.26 -20.69
N TYR A 108 9.03 5.48 -19.64
CA TYR A 108 9.86 5.54 -18.44
C TYR A 108 10.80 4.35 -18.37
N TYR A 109 12.07 4.62 -18.08
CA TYR A 109 13.12 3.61 -17.99
C TYR A 109 13.86 3.75 -16.66
N CYS A 110 14.20 2.62 -16.04
CA CYS A 110 15.13 2.54 -14.92
C CYS A 110 16.35 1.74 -15.38
N ASP A 111 17.54 2.33 -15.32
CA ASP A 111 18.79 1.71 -15.80
C ASP A 111 18.62 1.07 -17.20
N SER A 112 17.97 1.81 -18.10
CA SER A 112 17.63 1.40 -19.47
C SER A 112 16.55 0.30 -19.61
N VAL A 113 15.98 -0.19 -18.51
CA VAL A 113 14.87 -1.14 -18.54
C VAL A 113 13.54 -0.40 -18.60
N LEU A 114 12.70 -0.71 -19.59
CA LEU A 114 11.38 -0.09 -19.73
C LEU A 114 10.47 -0.45 -18.54
N LEU A 115 9.98 0.57 -17.84
CA LEU A 115 9.05 0.42 -16.72
C LEU A 115 7.58 0.48 -17.15
N GLY A 116 7.30 1.28 -18.18
CA GLY A 116 5.95 1.52 -18.70
C GLY A 116 5.78 2.89 -19.30
N THR A 117 4.54 3.24 -19.65
CA THR A 117 4.20 4.48 -20.40
C THR A 117 3.22 5.35 -19.62
N ALA A 118 3.36 6.68 -19.74
CA ALA A 118 2.34 7.62 -19.26
C ALA A 118 1.23 7.77 -20.30
N LYS A 119 0.04 8.14 -19.81
CA LYS A 119 -1.09 8.54 -20.66
C LYS A 119 -1.24 10.08 -20.67
N PRO A 120 -1.67 10.66 -21.78
CA PRO A 120 -1.87 12.11 -21.86
C PRO A 120 -3.15 12.58 -21.14
N THR A 121 -4.09 11.66 -20.87
CA THR A 121 -5.40 12.00 -20.29
C THR A 121 -5.86 10.96 -19.28
N THR A 122 -6.70 11.40 -18.34
CA THR A 122 -7.47 10.51 -17.44
C THR A 122 -8.54 9.74 -18.22
N LEU A 123 -9.21 8.78 -17.55
CA LEU A 123 -10.38 8.08 -18.09
C LEU A 123 -11.55 9.03 -18.40
N SER A 124 -11.64 10.16 -17.67
CA SER A 124 -12.63 11.22 -17.90
C SER A 124 -12.20 12.26 -18.93
N GLY A 125 -11.08 12.06 -19.65
CA GLY A 125 -10.57 12.95 -20.68
C GLY A 125 -9.82 14.19 -20.18
N LYS A 126 -9.63 14.37 -18.88
CA LYS A 126 -8.84 15.48 -18.32
C LYS A 126 -7.36 15.31 -18.66
N PRO A 127 -6.65 16.37 -19.07
CA PRO A 127 -5.22 16.30 -19.36
C PRO A 127 -4.42 15.91 -18.13
N LEU A 128 -3.42 15.04 -18.33
CA LEU A 128 -2.45 14.61 -17.34
C LEU A 128 -1.08 15.13 -17.70
N SER A 129 -0.48 15.95 -16.84
CA SER A 129 0.92 16.32 -16.95
C SER A 129 1.78 15.19 -16.45
N GLN A 130 2.66 14.68 -17.30
CA GLN A 130 3.62 13.66 -16.88
C GLN A 130 4.79 14.29 -16.12
N PHE A 131 5.36 13.53 -15.19
CA PHE A 131 6.60 13.85 -14.51
C PHE A 131 7.78 13.53 -15.45
N VAL A 132 8.55 14.53 -15.83
CA VAL A 132 9.73 14.35 -16.71
C VAL A 132 10.99 14.44 -15.87
N TYR A 133 11.88 13.47 -16.03
CA TYR A 133 13.14 13.40 -15.31
C TYR A 133 14.19 12.63 -16.14
N ASP A 134 15.45 13.05 -16.05
CA ASP A 134 16.60 12.31 -16.59
C ASP A 134 17.79 12.47 -15.65
N GLY A 135 18.11 11.42 -14.93
CA GLY A 135 19.21 11.43 -13.96
C GLY A 135 19.07 10.34 -12.90
N ASN A 136 20.02 10.33 -11.97
CA ASN A 136 19.96 9.41 -10.84
C ASN A 136 18.90 9.85 -9.85
N ILE A 137 18.08 8.91 -9.40
CA ILE A 137 17.07 9.17 -8.37
C ILE A 137 17.78 9.65 -7.11
N PRO A 138 17.36 10.80 -6.53
CA PRO A 138 17.97 11.34 -5.32
C PRO A 138 17.88 10.40 -4.13
N GLU A 139 18.80 10.56 -3.18
CA GLU A 139 18.77 9.79 -1.94
C GLU A 139 17.43 9.93 -1.21
N GLY A 140 16.93 8.84 -0.64
CA GLY A 140 15.66 8.80 0.07
C GLY A 140 14.42 8.90 -0.83
N LYS A 141 14.55 8.87 -2.16
CA LYS A 141 13.42 8.90 -3.10
C LYS A 141 13.19 7.55 -3.75
N LEU A 142 11.91 7.30 -4.05
CA LEU A 142 11.44 6.09 -4.73
C LEU A 142 10.59 6.48 -5.94
N PHE A 143 10.72 5.76 -7.03
CA PHE A 143 9.81 5.84 -8.16
C PHE A 143 8.90 4.61 -8.15
N VAL A 144 7.62 4.84 -7.94
CA VAL A 144 6.63 3.78 -7.74
C VAL A 144 5.58 3.81 -8.84
N MET A 145 5.12 2.65 -9.28
CA MET A 145 4.08 2.54 -10.28
C MET A 145 3.05 1.48 -9.89
N GLY A 146 1.83 1.65 -10.37
CA GLY A 146 0.88 0.55 -10.44
C GLY A 146 1.18 -0.35 -11.62
N THR A 147 0.71 -1.59 -11.57
CA THR A 147 0.82 -2.56 -12.67
C THR A 147 -0.22 -2.31 -13.76
N HIS A 148 -1.32 -1.64 -13.42
CA HIS A 148 -2.36 -1.30 -14.39
C HIS A 148 -2.00 -0.03 -15.17
N ARG A 149 -2.31 -0.02 -16.48
CA ARG A 149 -2.00 1.11 -17.38
C ARG A 149 -2.65 2.44 -16.96
N ASP A 150 -3.81 2.37 -16.29
CA ASP A 150 -4.56 3.54 -15.81
C ASP A 150 -4.21 3.93 -14.37
N SER A 151 -3.15 3.36 -13.81
CA SER A 151 -2.69 3.74 -12.48
C SER A 151 -2.21 5.17 -12.46
N PHE A 152 -2.69 5.94 -11.49
CA PHE A 152 -2.17 7.26 -11.16
C PHE A 152 -1.06 7.10 -10.13
N ASP A 153 0.19 7.37 -10.52
CA ASP A 153 1.39 7.04 -9.77
C ASP A 153 2.56 7.99 -10.11
N SER A 154 3.80 7.58 -9.83
CA SER A 154 5.00 8.41 -10.02
C SER A 154 5.19 8.95 -11.44
N ARG A 155 4.55 8.34 -12.45
CA ARG A 155 4.55 8.91 -13.81
C ARG A 155 3.93 10.31 -13.89
N TYR A 156 3.11 10.67 -12.88
CA TYR A 156 2.39 11.95 -12.79
C TYR A 156 2.70 12.72 -11.52
N LEU A 157 3.05 12.01 -10.43
CA LEU A 157 3.27 12.57 -9.10
C LEU A 157 4.75 12.85 -8.80
N GLY A 158 5.65 12.24 -9.58
CA GLY A 158 7.08 12.27 -9.29
C GLY A 158 7.47 11.26 -8.18
N PHE A 159 8.56 11.57 -7.51
CA PHE A 159 9.12 10.69 -6.48
C PHE A 159 8.29 10.69 -5.19
N ILE A 160 8.30 9.52 -4.53
CA ILE A 160 7.81 9.35 -3.16
C ILE A 160 8.99 9.38 -2.20
N ASP A 161 8.83 10.03 -1.05
CA ASP A 161 9.83 9.98 0.01
C ASP A 161 9.82 8.60 0.68
N LYS A 162 10.99 7.94 0.76
CA LYS A 162 11.14 6.68 1.49
C LYS A 162 10.64 6.79 2.93
N ASN A 163 10.90 7.93 3.58
CA ASN A 163 10.49 8.16 4.97
C ASN A 163 8.97 8.22 5.18
N THR A 164 8.18 8.39 4.13
CA THR A 164 6.72 8.36 4.21
C THR A 164 6.14 6.95 4.07
N VAL A 165 6.95 5.98 3.69
CA VAL A 165 6.51 4.59 3.58
C VAL A 165 6.30 4.02 4.98
N THR A 166 5.12 3.46 5.22
CA THR A 166 4.70 2.93 6.53
C THR A 166 4.74 1.42 6.63
N ALA A 167 4.65 0.74 5.49
CA ALA A 167 4.67 -0.72 5.44
C ALA A 167 5.07 -1.21 4.04
N THR A 168 5.56 -2.44 3.96
CA THR A 168 5.62 -3.23 2.73
C THR A 168 4.43 -4.17 2.64
N GLY A 169 4.08 -4.59 1.43
CA GLY A 169 2.97 -5.50 1.16
C GLY A 169 3.41 -6.77 0.43
N THR A 170 2.98 -7.91 0.92
CA THR A 170 3.10 -9.20 0.21
C THR A 170 1.76 -9.54 -0.40
N PRO A 171 1.66 -9.73 -1.74
CA PRO A 171 0.40 -10.06 -2.39
C PRO A 171 -0.11 -11.43 -1.95
N LEU A 172 -1.42 -11.53 -1.69
CA LEU A 172 -2.11 -12.77 -1.33
C LEU A 172 -3.05 -13.23 -2.47
N MET A 173 -3.81 -12.28 -3.07
CA MET A 173 -4.73 -12.51 -4.19
C MET A 173 -4.82 -11.28 -5.08
#